data_900927bad92df8641a8566878de52fd2
#
_entry.id   900927bad92df8641a8566878de52fd2
#
_cell.length_a   1.000
_cell.length_b   1.000
_cell.length_c   1.000
_cell.angle_alpha   90.00
_cell.angle_beta   90.00
_cell.angle_gamma   90.00
#
_symmetry.space_group_name_H-M   'P 1'
#
loop_
_entity.id
_entity.type
_entity.pdbx_description
1 polymer ?
#
loop_
_entity_poly.entity_id
_entity_poly.type
_entity_poly.pdbx_seq_one_letter_code
_entity_poly.pdbx_strand_id
1 'polypeptide(L)'
;MSFTYAQLETAIQDYTENSETSFVSNLDTFITQAEERILKSVQLSLFRKNVSGGMANANRFLACPSDYLAPFSLSFVDASGDHVFLDFKDPDYVQSFNPDAATVGLPRYYAVYDVDNFILGPTPNAAYNVELHYFYRPASLTAGAAGGTTWLSENASIALLYGSLIEAYIFMKGEPDMMALYEKRFTEAISGMKMLGEAKEVTDEYRTGQVRRPKQ
;
A
#
# COMPACT_ATOMS: atom_id res chain seq x y z
N MET A 1 7.57 -0.51 21.75
CA MET A 1 8.63 -1.53 21.59
C MET A 1 8.72 -1.79 20.11
N SER A 2 9.88 -1.69 19.49
CA SER A 2 10.08 -1.99 18.07
C SER A 2 10.83 -3.30 17.94
N PHE A 3 10.59 -4.07 16.89
CA PHE A 3 11.35 -5.27 16.58
C PHE A 3 12.20 -5.04 15.33
N THR A 4 13.47 -5.45 15.39
CA THR A 4 14.21 -5.77 14.17
C THR A 4 13.77 -7.15 13.67
N TYR A 5 14.10 -7.48 12.42
CA TYR A 5 13.82 -8.81 11.88
C TYR A 5 14.37 -9.94 12.79
N ALA A 6 15.65 -9.89 13.16
CA ALA A 6 16.27 -10.89 14.02
C ALA A 6 15.65 -10.97 15.44
N GLN A 7 15.22 -9.83 15.99
CA GLN A 7 14.52 -9.81 17.28
C GLN A 7 13.14 -10.46 17.21
N LEU A 8 12.43 -10.27 16.09
CA LEU A 8 11.13 -10.90 15.89
C LEU A 8 11.26 -12.42 15.71
N GLU A 9 12.24 -12.88 14.92
CA GLU A 9 12.54 -14.31 14.79
C GLU A 9 12.85 -14.95 16.15
N THR A 10 13.73 -14.34 16.92
CA THR A 10 14.07 -14.82 18.28
C THR A 10 12.83 -14.84 19.17
N ALA A 11 12.01 -13.79 19.15
CA ALA A 11 10.80 -13.75 19.95
C ALA A 11 9.81 -14.85 19.57
N ILE A 12 9.61 -15.13 18.27
CA ILE A 12 8.72 -16.24 17.84
C ILE A 12 9.26 -17.58 18.34
N GLN A 13 10.56 -17.83 18.24
CA GLN A 13 11.18 -19.07 18.74
C GLN A 13 11.05 -19.20 20.26
N ASP A 14 11.27 -18.13 21.01
CA ASP A 14 11.16 -18.13 22.47
C ASP A 14 9.71 -18.39 22.94
N TYR A 15 8.71 -17.77 22.27
CA TYR A 15 7.30 -17.97 22.61
C TYR A 15 6.78 -19.36 22.25
N THR A 16 7.36 -19.98 21.24
CA THR A 16 6.97 -21.34 20.78
C THR A 16 7.85 -22.44 21.36
N GLU A 17 8.94 -22.07 22.07
CA GLU A 17 9.98 -22.99 22.56
C GLU A 17 10.45 -23.98 21.49
N ASN A 18 10.50 -23.51 20.22
CA ASN A 18 10.80 -24.35 19.07
C ASN A 18 11.99 -23.80 18.26
N SER A 19 13.03 -24.61 18.16
CA SER A 19 14.24 -24.33 17.40
C SER A 19 14.53 -25.37 16.30
N GLU A 20 13.54 -26.19 15.94
CA GLU A 20 13.70 -27.18 14.88
C GLU A 20 13.99 -26.52 13.53
N THR A 21 14.88 -27.11 12.75
CA THR A 21 15.29 -26.54 11.45
C THR A 21 14.11 -26.30 10.51
N SER A 22 13.13 -27.21 10.51
CA SER A 22 11.91 -27.06 9.71
C SER A 22 11.05 -25.88 10.14
N PHE A 23 10.99 -25.59 11.44
CA PHE A 23 10.27 -24.44 11.97
C PHE A 23 11.00 -23.14 11.65
N VAL A 24 12.31 -23.09 11.93
CA VAL A 24 13.14 -21.90 11.68
C VAL A 24 13.14 -21.50 10.21
N SER A 25 13.18 -22.47 9.28
CA SER A 25 13.14 -22.18 7.84
C SER A 25 11.79 -21.61 7.35
N ASN A 26 10.73 -21.67 8.16
CA ASN A 26 9.41 -21.13 7.83
C ASN A 26 9.09 -19.80 8.53
N LEU A 27 9.98 -19.27 9.37
CA LEU A 27 9.74 -18.02 10.10
C LEU A 27 9.43 -16.86 9.17
N ASP A 28 10.13 -16.73 8.04
CA ASP A 28 9.85 -15.71 7.01
C ASP A 28 8.41 -15.82 6.48
N THR A 29 7.92 -17.02 6.29
CA THR A 29 6.56 -17.27 5.82
C THR A 29 5.55 -16.80 6.87
N PHE A 30 5.76 -17.12 8.14
CA PHE A 30 4.86 -16.69 9.22
C PHE A 30 4.81 -15.16 9.35
N ILE A 31 5.97 -14.49 9.27
CA ILE A 31 6.07 -13.03 9.32
C ILE A 31 5.35 -12.41 8.13
N THR A 32 5.61 -12.88 6.91
CA THR A 32 4.99 -12.35 5.68
C THR A 32 3.47 -12.53 5.69
N GLN A 33 2.95 -13.66 6.16
CA GLN A 33 1.52 -13.91 6.28
C GLN A 33 0.87 -12.99 7.33
N ALA A 34 1.54 -12.75 8.44
CA ALA A 34 1.09 -11.81 9.46
C ALA A 34 1.02 -10.37 8.92
N GLU A 35 2.04 -9.93 8.18
CA GLU A 35 2.05 -8.62 7.52
C GLU A 35 0.89 -8.48 6.54
N GLU A 36 0.65 -9.49 5.69
CA GLU A 36 -0.49 -9.49 4.77
C GLU A 36 -1.84 -9.40 5.49
N ARG A 37 -1.99 -10.14 6.58
CA ARG A 37 -3.22 -10.13 7.40
C ARG A 37 -3.46 -8.75 8.02
N ILE A 38 -2.39 -8.09 8.50
CA ILE A 38 -2.47 -6.73 9.03
C ILE A 38 -2.86 -5.74 7.93
N LEU A 39 -2.16 -5.76 6.79
CA LEU A 39 -2.38 -4.83 5.68
C LEU A 39 -3.78 -4.97 5.06
N LYS A 40 -4.34 -6.18 5.03
CA LYS A 40 -5.73 -6.42 4.59
C LYS A 40 -6.78 -5.95 5.61
N SER A 41 -6.41 -5.91 6.89
CA SER A 41 -7.32 -5.55 7.98
C SER A 41 -7.39 -4.05 8.26
N VAL A 42 -6.35 -3.30 7.91
CA VAL A 42 -6.22 -1.88 8.26
C VAL A 42 -5.82 -1.07 7.03
N GLN A 43 -6.71 -0.17 6.61
CA GLN A 43 -6.37 0.86 5.61
C GLN A 43 -5.77 2.07 6.34
N LEU A 44 -4.46 2.26 6.22
CA LEU A 44 -3.79 3.41 6.79
C LEU A 44 -3.45 4.41 5.68
N SER A 45 -3.84 5.66 5.89
CA SER A 45 -3.43 6.79 5.04
C SER A 45 -1.90 6.95 4.96
N LEU A 46 -1.17 6.35 5.89
CA LEU A 46 0.29 6.30 5.93
C LEU A 46 0.93 5.48 4.80
N PHE A 47 0.18 4.55 4.20
CA PHE A 47 0.66 3.77 3.05
C PHE A 47 0.36 4.46 1.71
N ARG A 48 0.36 5.78 1.72
CA ARG A 48 0.35 6.61 0.52
C ARG A 48 1.78 7.02 0.16
N LYS A 49 2.07 7.00 -1.11
CA LYS A 49 3.37 7.38 -1.67
C LYS A 49 3.13 8.28 -2.87
N ASN A 50 4.00 9.26 -3.06
CA ASN A 50 4.03 10.08 -4.26
C ASN A 50 5.25 9.66 -5.10
N VAL A 51 5.05 9.49 -6.39
CA VAL A 51 6.11 9.22 -7.34
C VAL A 51 5.95 10.11 -8.56
N SER A 52 7.06 10.68 -9.03
CA SER A 52 7.11 11.42 -10.28
C SER A 52 7.58 10.49 -11.40
N GLY A 53 6.97 10.64 -12.57
CA GLY A 53 7.27 9.89 -13.77
C GLY A 53 7.05 10.74 -15.01
N GLY A 54 7.00 10.11 -16.17
CA GLY A 54 6.74 10.79 -17.43
C GLY A 54 5.71 10.07 -18.27
N MET A 55 4.77 10.80 -18.87
CA MET A 55 3.96 10.28 -19.98
C MET A 55 4.58 10.69 -21.30
N ALA A 56 4.61 9.74 -22.23
CA ALA A 56 5.20 9.96 -23.55
C ALA A 56 4.16 10.54 -24.52
N ASN A 57 4.63 11.37 -25.46
CA ASN A 57 3.80 11.87 -26.56
C ASN A 57 3.26 10.70 -27.39
N ALA A 58 1.99 10.78 -27.78
CA ALA A 58 1.28 9.78 -28.60
C ALA A 58 1.23 8.36 -27.99
N ASN A 59 1.48 8.22 -26.69
CA ASN A 59 1.32 6.96 -25.96
C ASN A 59 0.20 7.11 -24.93
N ARG A 60 -0.89 6.35 -25.11
CA ARG A 60 -2.03 6.36 -24.19
C ARG A 60 -1.82 5.54 -22.92
N PHE A 61 -0.72 4.79 -22.82
CA PHE A 61 -0.42 3.95 -21.66
C PHE A 61 0.65 4.59 -20.79
N LEU A 62 0.41 4.57 -19.48
CA LEU A 62 1.33 5.04 -18.45
C LEU A 62 1.63 3.87 -17.51
N ALA A 63 2.91 3.53 -17.34
CA ALA A 63 3.31 2.42 -16.48
C ALA A 63 3.00 2.70 -15.00
N CYS A 64 2.49 1.68 -14.31
CA CYS A 64 2.32 1.67 -12.86
C CYS A 64 3.65 1.37 -12.15
N PRO A 65 3.89 1.94 -10.96
CA PRO A 65 4.98 1.48 -10.09
C PRO A 65 4.78 0.03 -9.67
N SER A 66 5.86 -0.72 -9.47
CA SER A 66 5.81 -2.13 -9.08
C SER A 66 5.19 -2.40 -7.70
N ASP A 67 5.17 -1.38 -6.84
CA ASP A 67 4.57 -1.41 -5.49
C ASP A 67 3.14 -0.83 -5.45
N TYR A 68 2.55 -0.54 -6.62
CA TYR A 68 1.21 0.04 -6.75
C TYR A 68 0.11 -0.92 -6.29
N LEU A 69 -0.83 -0.41 -5.50
CA LEU A 69 -2.04 -1.12 -5.08
C LEU A 69 -3.32 -0.46 -5.57
N ALA A 70 -3.46 0.85 -5.36
CA ALA A 70 -4.66 1.59 -5.74
C ALA A 70 -4.33 3.07 -5.97
N PRO A 71 -5.01 3.74 -6.92
CA PRO A 71 -4.78 5.15 -7.18
C PRO A 71 -5.42 6.01 -6.09
N PHE A 72 -4.75 7.10 -5.74
CA PHE A 72 -5.34 8.18 -4.97
C PHE A 72 -5.59 9.39 -5.86
N SER A 73 -4.56 9.89 -6.55
CA SER A 73 -4.68 10.95 -7.56
C SER A 73 -3.54 10.86 -8.56
N LEU A 74 -3.83 11.25 -9.79
CA LEU A 74 -2.87 11.38 -10.87
C LEU A 74 -2.96 12.81 -11.41
N SER A 75 -1.83 13.51 -11.48
CA SER A 75 -1.71 14.82 -12.09
C SER A 75 -0.53 14.84 -13.05
N PHE A 76 -0.55 15.78 -13.98
CA PHE A 76 0.62 16.13 -14.77
C PHE A 76 0.91 17.62 -14.66
N VAL A 77 2.14 17.99 -14.91
CA VAL A 77 2.59 19.38 -14.94
C VAL A 77 2.52 19.88 -16.37
N ASP A 78 1.75 20.92 -16.61
CA ASP A 78 1.62 21.53 -17.93
C ASP A 78 2.82 22.42 -18.31
N ALA A 79 2.78 23.02 -19.48
CA ALA A 79 3.85 23.91 -19.96
C ALA A 79 4.01 25.21 -19.14
N SER A 80 3.00 25.58 -18.36
CA SER A 80 3.00 26.74 -17.47
C SER A 80 3.57 26.41 -16.09
N GLY A 81 3.77 25.13 -15.79
CA GLY A 81 4.18 24.64 -14.47
C GLY A 81 3.00 24.35 -13.53
N ASP A 82 1.78 24.38 -14.02
CA ASP A 82 0.58 24.15 -13.23
C ASP A 82 0.25 22.64 -13.19
N HIS A 83 -0.22 22.16 -12.02
CA HIS A 83 -0.70 20.79 -11.86
C HIS A 83 -2.11 20.64 -12.39
N VAL A 84 -2.28 19.78 -13.38
CA VAL A 84 -3.58 19.41 -13.95
C VAL A 84 -3.93 18.00 -13.47
N PHE A 85 -4.99 17.88 -12.66
CA PHE A 85 -5.46 16.58 -12.14
C PHE A 85 -6.34 15.90 -13.17
N LEU A 86 -6.12 14.57 -13.32
CA LEU A 86 -6.94 13.72 -14.16
C LEU A 86 -8.05 13.08 -13.32
N ASP A 87 -9.24 12.93 -13.91
CA ASP A 87 -10.35 12.20 -13.28
C ASP A 87 -10.19 10.72 -13.46
N PHE A 88 -10.35 9.97 -12.37
CA PHE A 88 -10.38 8.51 -12.41
C PHE A 88 -11.72 8.01 -12.97
N LYS A 89 -11.67 7.12 -13.97
CA LYS A 89 -12.85 6.53 -14.64
C LYS A 89 -12.62 5.04 -14.89
N ASP A 90 -13.67 4.36 -15.36
CA ASP A 90 -13.53 2.99 -15.84
C ASP A 90 -12.81 2.93 -17.20
N PRO A 91 -12.07 1.85 -17.51
CA PRO A 91 -11.40 1.68 -18.81
C PRO A 91 -12.31 1.85 -20.01
N ASP A 92 -13.51 1.31 -19.95
CA ASP A 92 -14.52 1.39 -21.02
C ASP A 92 -14.94 2.84 -21.29
N TYR A 93 -15.08 3.63 -20.24
CA TYR A 93 -15.36 5.06 -20.37
C TYR A 93 -14.23 5.78 -21.11
N VAL A 94 -12.98 5.54 -20.70
CA VAL A 94 -11.80 6.19 -21.31
C VAL A 94 -11.68 5.81 -22.78
N GLN A 95 -11.93 4.54 -23.12
CA GLN A 95 -11.90 4.05 -24.51
C GLN A 95 -13.07 4.60 -25.34
N SER A 96 -14.26 4.71 -24.76
CA SER A 96 -15.42 5.30 -25.44
C SER A 96 -15.25 6.80 -25.68
N PHE A 97 -14.59 7.50 -24.74
CA PHE A 97 -14.29 8.92 -24.87
C PHE A 97 -13.23 9.19 -25.95
N ASN A 98 -12.23 8.33 -26.06
CA ASN A 98 -11.18 8.41 -27.08
C ASN A 98 -11.00 7.05 -27.79
N PRO A 99 -11.94 6.68 -28.70
CA PRO A 99 -11.91 5.37 -29.36
C PRO A 99 -10.71 5.20 -30.29
N ASP A 100 -10.27 6.28 -30.96
CA ASP A 100 -9.08 6.25 -31.79
C ASP A 100 -7.85 6.68 -30.99
N ALA A 101 -6.94 5.72 -30.78
CA ALA A 101 -5.70 5.95 -30.07
C ALA A 101 -4.76 6.98 -30.74
N ALA A 102 -4.92 7.18 -32.06
CA ALA A 102 -4.14 8.17 -32.81
C ALA A 102 -4.63 9.62 -32.56
N THR A 103 -5.84 9.79 -32.05
CA THR A 103 -6.34 11.11 -31.68
C THR A 103 -5.67 11.59 -30.41
N VAL A 104 -4.76 12.55 -30.54
CA VAL A 104 -4.02 13.12 -29.42
C VAL A 104 -4.66 14.37 -28.88
N GLY A 105 -4.51 14.61 -27.58
CA GLY A 105 -5.03 15.78 -26.89
C GLY A 105 -4.48 15.92 -25.48
N LEU A 106 -4.93 16.93 -24.75
CA LEU A 106 -4.57 17.09 -23.36
C LEU A 106 -5.29 16.02 -22.51
N PRO A 107 -4.57 15.16 -21.78
CA PRO A 107 -5.20 14.13 -20.96
C PRO A 107 -6.15 14.69 -19.91
N ARG A 108 -7.32 14.06 -19.74
CA ARG A 108 -8.33 14.48 -18.76
C ARG A 108 -8.76 13.33 -17.85
N TYR A 109 -8.74 12.11 -18.39
CA TYR A 109 -9.21 10.92 -17.72
C TYR A 109 -8.13 9.88 -17.67
N TYR A 110 -8.15 9.06 -16.64
CA TYR A 110 -7.33 7.86 -16.55
C TYR A 110 -8.10 6.71 -15.92
N ALA A 111 -7.68 5.49 -16.22
CA ALA A 111 -8.21 4.28 -15.63
C ALA A 111 -7.10 3.26 -15.43
N VAL A 112 -7.29 2.32 -14.52
CA VAL A 112 -6.43 1.13 -14.40
C VAL A 112 -6.79 0.21 -15.58
N TYR A 113 -5.85 -0.04 -16.48
CA TYR A 113 -6.07 -0.87 -17.66
C TYR A 113 -5.69 -2.32 -17.41
N ASP A 114 -4.53 -2.52 -16.83
CA ASP A 114 -4.02 -3.81 -16.38
C ASP A 114 -3.16 -3.64 -15.12
N VAL A 115 -2.48 -4.71 -14.69
CA VAL A 115 -1.66 -4.71 -13.46
C VAL A 115 -0.51 -3.71 -13.53
N ASP A 116 0.02 -3.47 -14.75
CA ASP A 116 1.23 -2.70 -14.96
C ASP A 116 0.98 -1.32 -15.57
N ASN A 117 -0.25 -1.04 -16.06
CA ASN A 117 -0.51 0.16 -16.84
C ASN A 117 -1.84 0.84 -16.52
N PHE A 118 -1.79 2.17 -16.51
CA PHE A 118 -2.97 3.03 -16.68
C PHE A 118 -3.23 3.31 -18.14
N ILE A 119 -4.49 3.51 -18.51
CA ILE A 119 -4.91 4.07 -19.79
C ILE A 119 -5.31 5.53 -19.60
N LEU A 120 -4.88 6.38 -20.52
CA LEU A 120 -5.13 7.83 -20.53
C LEU A 120 -6.10 8.21 -21.65
N GLY A 121 -6.92 9.19 -21.41
CA GLY A 121 -7.81 9.73 -22.43
C GLY A 121 -8.02 11.25 -22.31
N PRO A 122 -7.81 12.01 -23.40
CA PRO A 122 -7.21 11.65 -24.71
C PRO A 122 -5.76 11.15 -24.62
N THR A 123 -5.30 10.53 -25.71
CA THR A 123 -3.87 10.19 -25.85
C THR A 123 -3.03 11.46 -25.72
N PRO A 124 -1.96 11.48 -24.93
CA PRO A 124 -1.15 12.68 -24.70
C PRO A 124 -0.60 13.29 -26.00
N ASN A 125 -0.75 14.59 -26.15
CA ASN A 125 -0.25 15.35 -27.32
C ASN A 125 1.18 15.88 -27.14
N ALA A 126 1.78 15.66 -25.98
CA ALA A 126 3.16 15.99 -25.67
C ALA A 126 3.70 15.06 -24.56
N ALA A 127 4.99 15.12 -24.29
CA ALA A 127 5.57 14.52 -23.10
C ALA A 127 5.30 15.44 -21.90
N TYR A 128 4.76 14.86 -20.82
CA TYR A 128 4.47 15.57 -19.58
C TYR A 128 5.10 14.87 -18.38
N ASN A 129 5.58 15.65 -17.42
CA ASN A 129 5.92 15.11 -16.11
C ASN A 129 4.63 14.81 -15.35
N VAL A 130 4.54 13.62 -14.79
CA VAL A 130 3.37 13.18 -14.01
C VAL A 130 3.73 12.97 -12.55
N GLU A 131 2.78 13.20 -11.69
CA GLU A 131 2.83 12.85 -10.28
C GLU A 131 1.67 11.94 -9.95
N LEU A 132 2.00 10.74 -9.52
CA LEU A 132 1.06 9.73 -9.06
C LEU A 132 1.11 9.65 -7.55
N HIS A 133 -0.02 9.93 -6.91
CA HIS A 133 -0.26 9.67 -5.50
C HIS A 133 -1.05 8.38 -5.40
N TYR A 134 -0.55 7.39 -4.68
CA TYR A 134 -1.12 6.05 -4.67
C TYR A 134 -0.90 5.33 -3.34
N PHE A 135 -1.72 4.32 -3.10
CA PHE A 135 -1.49 3.36 -2.04
C PHE A 135 -0.48 2.33 -2.51
N TYR A 136 0.59 2.14 -1.73
CA TYR A 136 1.65 1.20 -2.06
C TYR A 136 1.67 0.01 -1.09
N ARG A 137 2.21 -1.10 -1.54
CA ARG A 137 2.52 -2.25 -0.70
C ARG A 137 3.90 -2.03 -0.08
N PRO A 138 4.00 -1.86 1.26
CA PRO A 138 5.29 -1.75 1.90
C PRO A 138 6.10 -3.04 1.74
N ALA A 139 7.42 -2.91 1.67
CA ALA A 139 8.30 -4.07 1.66
C ALA A 139 8.15 -4.86 2.96
N SER A 140 8.22 -6.19 2.87
CA SER A 140 8.21 -7.07 4.03
C SER A 140 9.46 -6.86 4.89
N LEU A 141 9.33 -7.09 6.19
CA LEU A 141 10.44 -7.11 7.13
C LEU A 141 11.48 -8.17 6.76
N THR A 142 11.03 -9.28 6.16
CA THR A 142 11.88 -10.39 5.71
C THR A 142 12.74 -10.05 4.49
N ALA A 143 12.40 -9.00 3.73
CA ALA A 143 13.16 -8.56 2.56
C ALA A 143 14.42 -7.74 2.92
N GLY A 144 14.59 -7.36 4.18
CA GLY A 144 15.68 -6.54 4.67
C GLY A 144 16.83 -7.33 5.30
N ALA A 145 17.84 -6.60 5.79
CA ALA A 145 18.91 -7.18 6.61
C ALA A 145 18.38 -7.57 8.00
N ALA A 146 19.07 -8.46 8.71
CA ALA A 146 18.70 -8.94 10.05
C ALA A 146 18.44 -7.83 11.08
N GLY A 147 19.12 -6.68 10.97
CA GLY A 147 18.89 -5.49 11.78
C GLY A 147 17.86 -4.51 11.21
N GLY A 148 17.22 -4.85 10.08
CA GLY A 148 16.25 -3.98 9.41
C GLY A 148 14.95 -3.87 10.18
N THR A 149 14.26 -2.73 9.99
CA THR A 149 12.93 -2.45 10.54
C THR A 149 11.99 -2.02 9.42
N THR A 150 10.70 -2.19 9.65
CA THR A 150 9.63 -1.64 8.80
C THR A 150 8.71 -0.80 9.65
N TRP A 151 7.84 -0.01 9.01
CA TRP A 151 6.84 0.75 9.75
C TRP A 151 5.97 -0.14 10.65
N LEU A 152 5.60 -1.34 10.17
CA LEU A 152 4.84 -2.31 10.95
C LEU A 152 5.61 -2.80 12.17
N SER A 153 6.89 -3.13 12.01
CA SER A 153 7.72 -3.61 13.12
C SER A 153 7.97 -2.54 14.19
N GLU A 154 7.94 -1.26 13.83
CA GLU A 154 8.13 -0.14 14.74
C GLU A 154 6.83 0.30 15.42
N ASN A 155 5.74 0.40 14.68
CA ASN A 155 4.49 1.01 15.14
C ASN A 155 3.38 -0.01 15.45
N ALA A 156 3.48 -1.23 14.91
CA ALA A 156 2.51 -2.31 15.07
C ALA A 156 3.16 -3.61 15.55
N SER A 157 4.24 -3.50 16.32
CA SER A 157 5.05 -4.63 16.77
C SER A 157 4.25 -5.73 17.48
N ILE A 158 3.25 -5.35 18.27
CA ILE A 158 2.37 -6.30 18.98
C ILE A 158 1.50 -7.07 17.98
N ALA A 159 0.90 -6.38 17.00
CA ALA A 159 0.10 -7.03 15.97
C ALA A 159 0.96 -7.97 15.12
N LEU A 160 2.18 -7.54 14.77
CA LEU A 160 3.10 -8.34 13.99
C LEU A 160 3.55 -9.60 14.74
N LEU A 161 3.91 -9.48 16.02
CA LEU A 161 4.30 -10.62 16.86
C LEU A 161 3.15 -11.64 16.99
N TYR A 162 1.97 -11.20 17.43
CA TYR A 162 0.85 -12.13 17.63
C TYR A 162 0.30 -12.67 16.31
N GLY A 163 0.34 -11.90 15.24
CA GLY A 163 0.02 -12.41 13.89
C GLY A 163 0.96 -13.55 13.48
N SER A 164 2.27 -13.37 13.65
CA SER A 164 3.27 -14.40 13.34
C SER A 164 3.15 -15.63 14.26
N LEU A 165 2.83 -15.42 15.54
CA LEU A 165 2.60 -16.53 16.47
C LEU A 165 1.36 -17.36 16.11
N ILE A 166 0.30 -16.76 15.61
CA ILE A 166 -0.87 -17.52 15.12
C ILE A 166 -0.47 -18.45 14.00
N GLU A 167 0.26 -17.95 13.00
CA GLU A 167 0.71 -18.76 11.86
C GLU A 167 1.70 -19.85 12.30
N ALA A 168 2.59 -19.54 13.23
CA ALA A 168 3.51 -20.51 13.83
C ALA A 168 2.77 -21.65 14.56
N TYR A 169 1.73 -21.31 15.34
CA TYR A 169 0.91 -22.32 16.05
C TYR A 169 0.06 -23.15 15.10
N ILE A 170 -0.43 -22.58 14.01
CA ILE A 170 -1.10 -23.35 12.93
C ILE A 170 -0.12 -24.37 12.34
N PHE A 171 1.11 -23.96 12.04
CA PHE A 171 2.15 -24.82 11.52
C PHE A 171 2.48 -25.99 12.46
N MET A 172 2.63 -25.69 13.75
CA MET A 172 2.93 -26.70 14.78
C MET A 172 1.73 -27.58 15.16
N LYS A 173 0.52 -27.26 14.68
CA LYS A 173 -0.75 -27.87 15.14
C LYS A 173 -0.93 -27.72 16.65
N GLY A 174 -0.62 -26.52 17.14
CA GLY A 174 -0.65 -26.17 18.55
C GLY A 174 -2.04 -26.22 19.18
N GLU A 175 -2.09 -26.03 20.50
CA GLU A 175 -3.34 -26.10 21.27
C GLU A 175 -4.33 -25.00 20.90
N PRO A 176 -5.62 -25.32 20.72
CA PRO A 176 -6.65 -24.34 20.31
C PRO A 176 -6.82 -23.18 21.30
N ASP A 177 -6.64 -23.42 22.59
CA ASP A 177 -6.78 -22.40 23.63
C ASP A 177 -5.71 -21.31 23.52
N MET A 178 -4.48 -21.69 23.21
CA MET A 178 -3.39 -20.75 22.98
C MET A 178 -3.59 -19.97 21.68
N MET A 179 -4.07 -20.62 20.62
CA MET A 179 -4.44 -19.93 19.38
C MET A 179 -5.52 -18.88 19.63
N ALA A 180 -6.58 -19.20 20.38
CA ALA A 180 -7.64 -18.27 20.73
C ALA A 180 -7.11 -17.06 21.52
N LEU A 181 -6.15 -17.28 22.41
CA LEU A 181 -5.51 -16.20 23.17
C LEU A 181 -4.72 -15.26 22.22
N TYR A 182 -3.92 -15.81 21.30
CA TYR A 182 -3.15 -15.02 20.35
C TYR A 182 -4.06 -14.28 19.37
N GLU A 183 -5.15 -14.88 18.88
CA GLU A 183 -6.13 -14.21 18.05
C GLU A 183 -6.82 -13.05 18.78
N LYS A 184 -7.14 -13.21 20.05
CA LYS A 184 -7.69 -12.12 20.87
C LYS A 184 -6.69 -10.96 20.96
N ARG A 185 -5.43 -11.22 21.28
CA ARG A 185 -4.37 -10.21 21.36
C ARG A 185 -4.10 -9.52 20.03
N PHE A 186 -4.10 -10.29 18.95
CA PHE A 186 -3.99 -9.75 17.60
C PHE A 186 -5.15 -8.79 17.27
N THR A 187 -6.38 -9.21 17.55
CA THR A 187 -7.58 -8.41 17.30
C THR A 187 -7.59 -7.11 18.13
N GLU A 188 -7.18 -7.16 19.40
CA GLU A 188 -7.02 -5.99 20.26
C GLU A 188 -5.99 -5.00 19.66
N ALA A 189 -4.84 -5.50 19.20
CA ALA A 189 -3.80 -4.68 18.57
C ALA A 189 -4.28 -4.03 17.25
N ILE A 190 -4.97 -4.79 16.39
CA ILE A 190 -5.56 -4.29 15.14
C ILE A 190 -6.61 -3.21 15.41
N SER A 191 -7.45 -3.39 16.43
CA SER A 191 -8.45 -2.39 16.79
C SER A 191 -7.80 -1.07 17.20
N GLY A 192 -6.71 -1.11 17.96
CA GLY A 192 -5.94 0.09 18.31
C GLY A 192 -5.33 0.79 17.09
N MET A 193 -4.84 0.04 16.11
CA MET A 193 -4.33 0.59 14.85
C MET A 193 -5.42 1.26 14.02
N LYS A 194 -6.63 0.67 13.93
CA LYS A 194 -7.76 1.28 13.22
C LYS A 194 -8.15 2.62 13.81
N MET A 195 -8.26 2.70 15.14
CA MET A 195 -8.54 3.95 15.83
C MET A 195 -7.49 5.04 15.55
N LEU A 196 -6.22 4.65 15.43
CA LEU A 196 -5.14 5.58 15.13
C LEU A 196 -5.17 6.06 13.67
N GLY A 197 -5.60 5.21 12.75
CA GLY A 197 -5.83 5.55 11.34
C GLY A 197 -6.98 6.54 11.18
N GLU A 198 -8.13 6.24 11.79
CA GLU A 198 -9.32 7.11 11.75
C GLU A 198 -9.07 8.47 12.41
N ALA A 199 -8.36 8.52 13.54
CA ALA A 199 -8.03 9.78 14.21
C ALA A 199 -7.18 10.72 13.33
N LYS A 200 -6.30 10.19 12.49
CA LYS A 200 -5.52 10.98 11.53
C LYS A 200 -6.37 11.49 10.36
N GLU A 201 -7.29 10.69 9.85
CA GLU A 201 -8.18 11.12 8.76
C GLU A 201 -9.12 12.24 9.19
N VAL A 202 -9.72 12.14 10.37
CA VAL A 202 -10.58 13.20 10.93
C VAL A 202 -9.81 14.53 11.10
N THR A 203 -8.54 14.48 11.46
CA THR A 203 -7.71 15.69 11.63
C THR A 203 -7.44 16.36 10.29
N ASP A 204 -7.29 15.59 9.19
CA ASP A 204 -7.09 16.12 7.85
C ASP A 204 -8.39 16.71 7.26
N GLU A 205 -9.54 16.12 7.52
CA GLU A 205 -10.85 16.63 7.07
C GLU A 205 -11.16 18.02 7.64
N TYR A 206 -10.79 18.29 8.87
CA TYR A 206 -10.94 19.62 9.48
C TYR A 206 -9.91 20.66 8.98
N ARG A 207 -8.79 20.23 8.42
CA ARG A 207 -7.73 21.11 7.90
C ARG A 207 -7.89 21.43 6.41
N THR A 208 -8.53 20.60 5.63
CA THR A 208 -8.87 20.87 4.24
C THR A 208 -10.14 21.71 4.18
N GLY A 209 -10.02 22.99 4.53
CA GLY A 209 -11.02 23.96 4.11
C GLY A 209 -11.21 23.83 2.60
N GLN A 210 -12.46 23.81 2.12
CA GLN A 210 -12.77 23.76 0.70
C GLN A 210 -11.88 24.75 -0.06
N VAL A 211 -11.07 24.25 -0.99
CA VAL A 211 -10.30 25.09 -1.89
C VAL A 211 -11.31 25.89 -2.71
N ARG A 212 -11.55 27.13 -2.31
CA ARG A 212 -12.33 28.09 -3.12
C ARG A 212 -11.48 28.42 -4.32
N ARG A 213 -11.80 27.80 -5.47
CA ARG A 213 -11.24 28.27 -6.73
C ARG A 213 -11.63 29.74 -6.91
N PRO A 214 -10.66 30.63 -7.13
CA PRO A 214 -11.01 32.02 -7.49
C PRO A 214 -11.88 31.98 -8.75
N LYS A 215 -12.99 32.67 -8.73
CA LYS A 215 -13.79 32.90 -9.96
C LYS A 215 -12.91 33.68 -10.92
N GLN A 216 -12.62 33.07 -12.07
CA GLN A 216 -12.12 33.84 -13.23
C GLN A 216 -13.20 34.76 -13.75
#